data_2c0b5c30dd19bf47b287ff070e7f65fa
#
_entry.id   2c0b5c30dd19bf47b287ff070e7f65fa
#
_cell.length_a   1.000
_cell.length_b   1.000
_cell.length_c   1.000
_cell.angle_alpha   90.00
_cell.angle_beta   90.00
_cell.angle_gamma   90.00
#
_symmetry.space_group_name_H-M   'P 1'
#
loop_
_entity.id
_entity.type
_entity.pdbx_description
1 polymer ?
#
loop_
_entity_poly.entity_id
_entity_poly.type
_entity_poly.pdbx_seq_one_letter_code
_entity_poly.pdbx_strand_id
1 'polypeptide(L)'
;MIETIRIGRLLRETVAAPYRNLVTRPTGAAVRNRIEQALARSTCHTAFLDFSDIELLDFSCADEVVAKLLMADTERGVRFLVLQGLREDQHEAIEHVLTHHRLVMVALPGDEQGVPRLLGWVSADARTAFAYVCELGPLGAADLARVLGWSEPRSRDALEVLERHRLVRPDGELYHPLPIT
;
A
#
# COMPACT_ATOMS: atom_id res chain seq x y z
N MET A 1 -7.72 -10.37 10.69
CA MET A 1 -8.95 -9.73 10.14
C MET A 1 -8.52 -8.53 9.30
N ILE A 2 -9.05 -8.40 8.10
CA ILE A 2 -8.77 -7.34 7.14
C ILE A 2 -10.01 -6.48 7.00
N GLU A 3 -9.85 -5.16 7.00
CA GLU A 3 -10.92 -4.21 6.70
C GLU A 3 -10.76 -3.67 5.29
N THR A 4 -11.86 -3.51 4.56
CA THR A 4 -11.87 -2.90 3.23
C THR A 4 -12.56 -1.55 3.29
N ILE A 5 -11.82 -0.50 2.95
CA ILE A 5 -12.33 0.86 2.84
C ILE A 5 -12.60 1.15 1.37
N ARG A 6 -13.87 1.22 1.01
CA ARG A 6 -14.31 1.52 -0.37
C ARG A 6 -14.24 3.02 -0.63
N ILE A 7 -13.24 3.44 -1.38
CA ILE A 7 -13.00 4.86 -1.66
C ILE A 7 -14.17 5.49 -2.43
N GLY A 8 -14.74 4.77 -3.39
CA GLY A 8 -15.90 5.26 -4.13
C GLY A 8 -17.12 5.51 -3.25
N ARG A 9 -17.35 4.69 -2.23
CA ARG A 9 -18.42 4.93 -1.26
C ARG A 9 -18.17 6.23 -0.48
N LEU A 10 -16.97 6.43 0.03
CA LEU A 10 -16.62 7.64 0.77
C LEU A 10 -16.73 8.89 -0.10
N LEU A 11 -16.35 8.79 -1.38
CA LEU A 11 -16.51 9.89 -2.33
C LEU A 11 -17.99 10.26 -2.50
N ARG A 12 -18.86 9.28 -2.73
CA ARG A 12 -20.32 9.53 -2.89
C ARG A 12 -20.95 10.12 -1.64
N GLU A 13 -20.55 9.66 -0.46
CA GLU A 13 -21.01 10.24 0.81
C GLU A 13 -20.49 11.67 1.01
N THR A 14 -19.29 11.99 0.52
CA THR A 14 -18.67 13.31 0.64
C THR A 14 -19.36 14.35 -0.26
N VAL A 15 -19.64 13.99 -1.52
CA VAL A 15 -20.24 14.90 -2.51
C VAL A 15 -21.76 14.78 -2.55
N ALA A 16 -22.37 13.86 -1.81
CA ALA A 16 -23.81 13.58 -1.76
C ALA A 16 -24.44 13.35 -3.14
N ALA A 17 -23.70 12.64 -4.04
CA ALA A 17 -24.11 12.37 -5.40
C ALA A 17 -23.50 11.04 -5.89
N PRO A 18 -24.08 10.38 -6.92
CA PRO A 18 -23.53 9.15 -7.51
C PRO A 18 -22.30 9.47 -8.38
N TYR A 19 -21.26 9.98 -7.76
CA TYR A 19 -20.05 10.47 -8.40
C TYR A 19 -18.92 9.42 -8.33
N ARG A 20 -18.15 9.30 -9.41
CA ARG A 20 -17.08 8.28 -9.51
C ARG A 20 -15.71 8.89 -9.84
N ASN A 21 -15.65 10.22 -9.98
CA ASN A 21 -14.43 10.92 -10.33
C ASN A 21 -13.81 11.58 -9.09
N LEU A 22 -12.70 11.05 -8.67
CA LEU A 22 -11.91 11.60 -7.57
C LEU A 22 -10.93 12.62 -8.14
N VAL A 23 -11.43 13.82 -8.29
CA VAL A 23 -10.73 14.97 -8.90
C VAL A 23 -10.86 16.18 -7.97
N THR A 24 -9.95 17.11 -8.11
CA THR A 24 -9.75 18.31 -7.30
C THR A 24 -9.25 18.05 -5.87
N ARG A 25 -8.28 18.84 -5.46
CA ARG A 25 -7.62 18.71 -4.15
C ARG A 25 -8.59 18.82 -2.95
N PRO A 26 -9.56 19.77 -2.92
CA PRO A 26 -10.52 19.84 -1.82
C PRO A 26 -11.36 18.58 -1.64
N THR A 27 -11.79 17.96 -2.74
CA THR A 27 -12.53 16.69 -2.71
C THR A 27 -11.63 15.57 -2.18
N GLY A 28 -10.40 15.48 -2.66
CA GLY A 28 -9.42 14.52 -2.18
C GLY A 28 -9.15 14.66 -0.67
N ALA A 29 -8.98 15.88 -0.18
CA ALA A 29 -8.77 16.16 1.23
C ALA A 29 -9.97 15.73 2.09
N ALA A 30 -11.19 15.99 1.63
CA ALA A 30 -12.41 15.59 2.33
C ALA A 30 -12.56 14.06 2.38
N VAL A 31 -12.25 13.35 1.30
CA VAL A 31 -12.24 11.88 1.27
C VAL A 31 -11.14 11.34 2.19
N ARG A 32 -9.94 11.91 2.18
CA ARG A 32 -8.86 11.52 3.10
C ARG A 32 -9.31 11.60 4.55
N ASN A 33 -9.96 12.69 4.96
CA ASN A 33 -10.46 12.83 6.33
C ASN A 33 -11.41 11.70 6.72
N ARG A 34 -12.27 11.26 5.82
CA ARG A 34 -13.16 10.11 6.05
C ARG A 34 -12.41 8.78 6.14
N ILE A 35 -11.37 8.59 5.32
CA ILE A 35 -10.49 7.42 5.41
C ILE A 35 -9.81 7.40 6.79
N GLU A 36 -9.27 8.52 7.22
CA GLU A 36 -8.61 8.64 8.53
C GLU A 36 -9.56 8.31 9.68
N GLN A 37 -10.79 8.78 9.61
CA GLN A 37 -11.82 8.45 10.61
C GLN A 37 -12.16 6.96 10.61
N ALA A 38 -12.26 6.33 9.44
CA ALA A 38 -12.50 4.90 9.33
C ALA A 38 -11.34 4.09 9.93
N LEU A 39 -10.10 4.44 9.58
CA LEU A 39 -8.90 3.80 10.12
C LEU A 39 -8.76 3.97 11.63
N ALA A 40 -9.12 5.13 12.17
CA ALA A 40 -9.08 5.38 13.61
C ALA A 40 -10.07 4.54 14.41
N ARG A 41 -11.17 4.14 13.79
CA ARG A 41 -12.20 3.27 14.41
C ARG A 41 -11.91 1.78 14.21
N SER A 42 -10.99 1.45 13.32
CA SER A 42 -10.69 0.07 12.98
C SER A 42 -9.93 -0.63 14.10
N THR A 43 -10.32 -1.87 14.35
CA THR A 43 -9.59 -2.80 15.23
C THR A 43 -8.70 -3.75 14.43
N CYS A 44 -8.70 -3.63 13.09
CA CYS A 44 -7.93 -4.47 12.20
C CYS A 44 -6.50 -3.95 12.03
N HIS A 45 -5.54 -4.86 11.88
CA HIS A 45 -4.15 -4.47 11.61
C HIS A 45 -3.89 -4.16 10.14
N THR A 46 -4.71 -4.69 9.23
CA THR A 46 -4.56 -4.50 7.78
C THR A 46 -5.84 -3.89 7.23
N ALA A 47 -5.71 -2.84 6.43
CA ALA A 47 -6.81 -2.23 5.70
C ALA A 47 -6.50 -2.16 4.21
N PHE A 48 -7.48 -2.50 3.39
CA PHE A 48 -7.44 -2.33 1.95
C PHE A 48 -8.13 -1.02 1.57
N LEU A 49 -7.43 -0.21 0.79
CA LEU A 49 -8.00 0.96 0.13
C LEU A 49 -8.47 0.53 -1.26
N ASP A 50 -9.78 0.39 -1.42
CA ASP A 50 -10.40 -0.15 -2.62
C ASP A 50 -10.88 0.96 -3.56
N PHE A 51 -10.25 1.04 -4.73
CA PHE A 51 -10.52 2.03 -5.78
C PHE A 51 -11.42 1.49 -6.90
N SER A 52 -11.99 0.29 -6.76
CA SER A 52 -12.78 -0.37 -7.83
C SER A 52 -13.90 0.50 -8.39
N ASP A 53 -14.53 1.33 -7.56
CA ASP A 53 -15.64 2.21 -7.94
C ASP A 53 -15.19 3.59 -8.42
N ILE A 54 -13.88 3.86 -8.50
CA ILE A 54 -13.34 5.13 -8.98
C ILE A 54 -13.02 5.02 -10.46
N GLU A 55 -13.56 5.94 -11.27
CA GLU A 55 -13.26 6.00 -12.70
C GLU A 55 -12.05 6.88 -12.98
N LEU A 56 -12.05 8.10 -12.48
CA LEU A 56 -10.95 9.05 -12.64
C LEU A 56 -10.30 9.36 -11.31
N LEU A 57 -8.98 9.36 -11.30
CA LEU A 57 -8.15 9.77 -10.18
C LEU A 57 -7.08 10.72 -10.70
N ASP A 58 -7.18 12.01 -10.37
CA ASP A 58 -6.14 12.96 -10.73
C ASP A 58 -4.96 12.93 -9.76
N PHE A 59 -3.85 13.56 -10.15
CA PHE A 59 -2.64 13.59 -9.31
C PHE A 59 -2.88 14.29 -7.98
N SER A 60 -3.69 15.34 -7.95
CA SER A 60 -3.96 16.07 -6.71
C SER A 60 -4.74 15.23 -5.69
N CYS A 61 -5.67 14.41 -6.15
CA CYS A 61 -6.40 13.49 -5.29
C CYS A 61 -5.55 12.26 -4.91
N ALA A 62 -4.74 11.72 -5.81
CA ALA A 62 -3.78 10.68 -5.48
C ALA A 62 -2.81 11.16 -4.37
N ASP A 63 -2.34 12.40 -4.47
CA ASP A 63 -1.53 13.02 -3.42
C ASP A 63 -2.27 13.10 -2.08
N GLU A 64 -3.51 13.57 -2.08
CA GLU A 64 -4.31 13.70 -0.85
C GLU A 64 -4.70 12.35 -0.23
N VAL A 65 -5.28 11.44 -1.01
CA VAL A 65 -5.87 10.20 -0.47
C VAL A 65 -4.85 9.07 -0.26
N VAL A 66 -3.68 9.14 -0.89
CA VAL A 66 -2.64 8.11 -0.77
C VAL A 66 -1.39 8.66 -0.11
N ALA A 67 -0.68 9.60 -0.73
CA ALA A 67 0.59 10.08 -0.21
C ALA A 67 0.43 10.78 1.14
N LYS A 68 -0.47 11.74 1.28
CA LYS A 68 -0.69 12.44 2.54
C LYS A 68 -1.31 11.55 3.62
N LEU A 69 -2.15 10.59 3.24
CA LEU A 69 -2.66 9.59 4.17
C LEU A 69 -1.51 8.79 4.78
N LEU A 70 -0.57 8.35 3.96
CA LEU A 70 0.59 7.59 4.41
C LEU A 70 1.54 8.42 5.26
N MET A 71 1.75 9.71 4.92
CA MET A 71 2.59 10.63 5.69
C MET A 71 1.99 10.97 7.05
N ALA A 72 0.67 11.02 7.18
CA ALA A 72 -0.03 11.31 8.44
C ALA A 72 -0.06 10.14 9.40
N ASP A 73 0.48 8.99 9.03
CA ASP A 73 0.40 7.74 9.78
C ASP A 73 1.44 7.68 10.91
N THR A 74 1.11 8.18 12.06
CA THR A 74 2.01 8.12 13.20
C THR A 74 1.53 7.25 14.36
N GLU A 75 0.22 7.03 14.54
CA GLU A 75 -0.28 6.28 15.72
C GLU A 75 -1.60 5.55 15.46
N ARG A 76 -1.72 4.80 14.37
CA ARG A 76 -2.97 4.09 14.05
C ARG A 76 -2.93 2.64 14.52
N GLY A 77 -4.10 2.12 14.89
CA GLY A 77 -4.31 0.69 15.12
C GLY A 77 -4.04 -0.14 13.85
N VAL A 78 -4.39 0.39 12.68
CA VAL A 78 -4.06 -0.21 11.38
C VAL A 78 -2.58 0.01 11.07
N ARG A 79 -1.85 -1.08 10.90
CA ARG A 79 -0.40 -1.06 10.60
C ARG A 79 -0.08 -1.17 9.12
N PHE A 80 -0.92 -1.90 8.39
CA PHE A 80 -0.67 -2.22 7.00
C PHE A 80 -1.80 -1.66 6.13
N LEU A 81 -1.42 -0.80 5.18
CA LEU A 81 -2.33 -0.27 4.16
C LEU A 81 -1.96 -0.88 2.82
N VAL A 82 -2.95 -1.41 2.12
CA VAL A 82 -2.77 -2.08 0.84
C VAL A 82 -3.74 -1.47 -0.17
N LEU A 83 -3.26 -1.18 -1.36
CA LEU A 83 -4.08 -0.66 -2.45
C LEU A 83 -4.69 -1.83 -3.23
N GLN A 84 -5.96 -1.71 -3.62
CA GLN A 84 -6.60 -2.68 -4.51
C GLN A 84 -7.61 -2.00 -5.45
N GLY A 85 -8.01 -2.74 -6.48
CA GLY A 85 -9.01 -2.27 -7.44
C GLY A 85 -8.53 -1.15 -8.35
N LEU A 86 -7.23 -0.99 -8.52
CA LEU A 86 -6.63 0.06 -9.35
C LEU A 86 -6.61 -0.32 -10.83
N ARG A 87 -6.94 0.64 -11.68
CA ARG A 87 -6.68 0.56 -13.12
C ARG A 87 -5.28 1.07 -13.43
N GLU A 88 -4.78 0.80 -14.63
CA GLU A 88 -3.39 1.13 -14.99
C GLU A 88 -3.11 2.64 -14.92
N ASP A 89 -4.04 3.47 -15.38
CA ASP A 89 -3.92 4.93 -15.29
C ASP A 89 -3.88 5.42 -13.82
N GLN A 90 -4.59 4.74 -12.92
CA GLN A 90 -4.55 5.01 -11.48
C GLN A 90 -3.24 4.53 -10.84
N HIS A 91 -2.69 3.41 -11.27
CA HIS A 91 -1.35 2.97 -10.88
C HIS A 91 -0.30 4.04 -11.18
N GLU A 92 -0.33 4.61 -12.39
CA GLU A 92 0.58 5.67 -12.80
C GLU A 92 0.48 6.92 -11.91
N ALA A 93 -0.75 7.38 -11.63
CA ALA A 93 -0.98 8.54 -10.78
C ALA A 93 -0.44 8.33 -9.36
N ILE A 94 -0.72 7.17 -8.77
CA ILE A 94 -0.28 6.82 -7.42
C ILE A 94 1.24 6.62 -7.38
N GLU A 95 1.82 5.91 -8.36
CA GLU A 95 3.27 5.74 -8.49
C GLU A 95 3.98 7.09 -8.52
N HIS A 96 3.45 8.03 -9.30
CA HIS A 96 4.03 9.36 -9.43
C HIS A 96 4.06 10.12 -8.08
N VAL A 97 2.95 10.19 -7.38
CA VAL A 97 2.87 10.94 -6.11
C VAL A 97 3.66 10.26 -5.00
N LEU A 98 3.65 8.94 -4.92
CA LEU A 98 4.44 8.20 -3.94
C LEU A 98 5.94 8.37 -4.19
N THR A 99 6.38 8.26 -5.43
CA THR A 99 7.78 8.48 -5.81
C THR A 99 8.25 9.89 -5.47
N HIS A 100 7.41 10.89 -5.74
CA HIS A 100 7.72 12.29 -5.40
C HIS A 100 7.99 12.49 -3.91
N HIS A 101 7.23 11.82 -3.06
CA HIS A 101 7.39 11.89 -1.60
C HIS A 101 8.34 10.81 -1.03
N ARG A 102 8.98 10.01 -1.87
CA ARG A 102 9.82 8.87 -1.47
C ARG A 102 9.09 7.87 -0.57
N LEU A 103 7.84 7.63 -0.90
CA LEU A 103 6.96 6.66 -0.24
C LEU A 103 6.75 5.44 -1.14
N VAL A 104 6.31 4.35 -0.54
CA VAL A 104 6.03 3.10 -1.26
C VAL A 104 4.86 2.37 -0.59
N MET A 105 4.02 1.74 -1.40
CA MET A 105 2.90 0.91 -0.93
C MET A 105 2.76 -0.36 -1.76
N VAL A 106 2.15 -1.38 -1.16
CA VAL A 106 1.75 -2.59 -1.87
C VAL A 106 0.42 -2.36 -2.58
N ALA A 107 0.36 -2.72 -3.85
CA ALA A 107 -0.87 -2.78 -4.63
C ALA A 107 -1.17 -4.23 -5.03
N LEU A 108 -2.39 -4.68 -4.78
CA LEU A 108 -2.83 -6.00 -5.19
C LEU A 108 -3.19 -6.00 -6.68
N PRO A 109 -2.92 -7.09 -7.38
CA PRO A 109 -3.35 -7.25 -8.76
C PRO A 109 -4.87 -7.32 -8.86
N GLY A 110 -5.40 -7.03 -10.05
CA GLY A 110 -6.84 -7.10 -10.32
C GLY A 110 -7.39 -8.52 -10.46
N ASP A 111 -6.52 -9.51 -10.54
CA ASP A 111 -6.86 -10.93 -10.62
C ASP A 111 -6.23 -11.73 -9.48
N GLU A 112 -6.84 -12.88 -9.16
CA GLU A 112 -6.38 -13.75 -8.05
C GLU A 112 -5.03 -14.41 -8.31
N GLN A 113 -4.55 -14.40 -9.54
CA GLN A 113 -3.28 -15.04 -9.96
C GLN A 113 -2.15 -14.03 -10.10
N GLY A 114 -2.45 -12.77 -10.04
CA GLY A 114 -1.46 -11.71 -10.16
C GLY A 114 -0.54 -11.60 -8.95
N VAL A 115 0.63 -11.03 -9.17
CA VAL A 115 1.64 -10.79 -8.13
C VAL A 115 1.44 -9.39 -7.55
N PRO A 116 1.49 -9.21 -6.22
CA PRO A 116 1.49 -7.89 -5.63
C PRO A 116 2.61 -7.01 -6.18
N ARG A 117 2.33 -5.73 -6.41
CA ARG A 117 3.27 -4.75 -6.94
C ARG A 117 3.63 -3.73 -5.88
N LEU A 118 4.85 -3.23 -5.92
CA LEU A 118 5.24 -2.04 -5.17
C LEU A 118 5.06 -0.81 -6.04
N LEU A 119 4.27 0.15 -5.55
CA LEU A 119 4.12 1.47 -6.15
C LEU A 119 4.89 2.49 -5.32
N GLY A 120 5.70 3.31 -5.96
CA GLY A 120 6.51 4.33 -5.32
C GLY A 120 8.00 4.03 -5.35
N TRP A 121 8.72 4.63 -4.40
CA TRP A 121 10.18 4.58 -4.36
C TRP A 121 10.70 3.64 -3.27
N VAL A 122 11.51 2.69 -3.67
CA VAL A 122 12.24 1.80 -2.78
C VAL A 122 13.55 1.38 -3.46
N SER A 123 14.57 1.00 -2.70
CA SER A 123 15.84 0.52 -3.26
C SER A 123 15.67 -0.71 -4.14
N ALA A 124 16.58 -0.91 -5.08
CA ALA A 124 16.56 -2.08 -5.95
C ALA A 124 16.66 -3.39 -5.16
N ASP A 125 17.49 -3.44 -4.12
CA ASP A 125 17.63 -4.61 -3.27
C ASP A 125 16.33 -4.93 -2.51
N ALA A 126 15.66 -3.91 -1.95
CA ALA A 126 14.39 -4.10 -1.27
C ALA A 126 13.29 -4.57 -2.24
N ARG A 127 13.25 -4.04 -3.45
CA ARG A 127 12.29 -4.47 -4.50
C ARG A 127 12.51 -5.93 -4.87
N THR A 128 13.76 -6.36 -5.04
CA THR A 128 14.11 -7.76 -5.29
C THR A 128 13.70 -8.64 -4.12
N ALA A 129 14.02 -8.25 -2.89
CA ALA A 129 13.65 -8.98 -1.68
C ALA A 129 12.12 -9.14 -1.56
N PHE A 130 11.36 -8.10 -1.85
CA PHE A 130 9.90 -8.14 -1.84
C PHE A 130 9.34 -9.19 -2.82
N ALA A 131 9.86 -9.24 -4.04
CA ALA A 131 9.44 -10.22 -5.03
C ALA A 131 9.64 -11.65 -4.52
N TYR A 132 10.77 -11.94 -3.90
CA TYR A 132 11.07 -13.26 -3.33
C TYR A 132 10.20 -13.60 -2.12
N VAL A 133 9.91 -12.63 -1.24
CA VAL A 133 8.97 -12.84 -0.13
C VAL A 133 7.58 -13.19 -0.66
N CYS A 134 7.12 -12.52 -1.71
CA CYS A 134 5.82 -12.82 -2.32
C CYS A 134 5.78 -14.18 -3.02
N GLU A 135 6.87 -14.57 -3.68
CA GLU A 135 6.94 -15.82 -4.46
C GLU A 135 7.14 -17.05 -3.56
N LEU A 136 8.06 -16.98 -2.60
CA LEU A 136 8.45 -18.12 -1.78
C LEU A 136 7.68 -18.23 -0.46
N GLY A 137 6.95 -17.17 -0.09
CA GLY A 137 6.30 -17.08 1.20
C GLY A 137 7.26 -16.64 2.32
N PRO A 138 6.96 -16.97 3.57
CA PRO A 138 7.79 -16.50 4.68
C PRO A 138 9.25 -16.91 4.53
N LEU A 139 10.16 -15.95 4.65
CA LEU A 139 11.61 -16.20 4.62
C LEU A 139 12.38 -15.22 5.52
N GLY A 140 13.56 -15.65 5.94
CA GLY A 140 14.49 -14.85 6.71
C GLY A 140 15.68 -14.36 5.89
N ALA A 141 16.55 -13.57 6.53
CA ALA A 141 17.74 -13.02 5.89
C ALA A 141 18.69 -14.10 5.35
N ALA A 142 18.88 -15.18 6.11
CA ALA A 142 19.74 -16.31 5.69
C ALA A 142 19.19 -17.02 4.45
N ASP A 143 17.87 -17.20 4.38
CA ASP A 143 17.21 -17.82 3.22
C ASP A 143 17.36 -16.96 1.98
N LEU A 144 17.10 -15.68 2.11
CA LEU A 144 17.22 -14.71 1.01
C LEU A 144 18.67 -14.62 0.50
N ALA A 145 19.63 -14.59 1.41
CA ALA A 145 21.07 -14.59 1.07
C ALA A 145 21.44 -15.81 0.24
N ARG A 146 20.98 -16.99 0.66
CA ARG A 146 21.24 -18.25 -0.05
C ARG A 146 20.66 -18.27 -1.45
N VAL A 147 19.39 -17.83 -1.60
CA VAL A 147 18.68 -17.87 -2.89
C VAL A 147 19.27 -16.86 -3.87
N LEU A 148 19.63 -15.66 -3.40
CA LEU A 148 20.14 -14.58 -4.27
C LEU A 148 21.66 -14.56 -4.40
N GLY A 149 22.38 -15.36 -3.64
CA GLY A 149 23.84 -15.28 -3.59
C GLY A 149 24.35 -13.96 -2.98
N TRP A 150 23.56 -13.35 -2.10
CA TRP A 150 23.93 -12.13 -1.39
C TRP A 150 24.63 -12.45 -0.08
N SER A 151 25.30 -11.47 0.49
CA SER A 151 25.73 -11.55 1.89
C SER A 151 24.51 -11.49 2.81
N GLU A 152 24.59 -12.10 4.00
CA GLU A 152 23.51 -12.06 4.98
C GLU A 152 23.21 -10.62 5.46
N PRO A 153 24.22 -9.74 5.72
CA PRO A 153 23.96 -8.34 6.04
C PRO A 153 23.18 -7.60 4.96
N ARG A 154 23.51 -7.79 3.68
CA ARG A 154 22.78 -7.18 2.56
C ARG A 154 21.33 -7.63 2.52
N SER A 155 21.09 -8.91 2.72
CA SER A 155 19.74 -9.50 2.74
C SER A 155 18.93 -8.97 3.93
N ARG A 156 19.55 -8.86 5.10
CA ARG A 156 18.93 -8.29 6.31
C ARG A 156 18.56 -6.85 6.10
N ASP A 157 19.45 -6.02 5.56
CA ASP A 157 19.19 -4.61 5.27
C ASP A 157 18.01 -4.44 4.31
N ALA A 158 17.91 -5.25 3.27
CA ALA A 158 16.80 -5.22 2.33
C ALA A 158 15.46 -5.55 3.00
N LEU A 159 15.42 -6.61 3.83
CA LEU A 159 14.22 -7.00 4.58
C LEU A 159 13.82 -5.96 5.64
N GLU A 160 14.77 -5.35 6.32
CA GLU A 160 14.51 -4.27 7.28
C GLU A 160 13.94 -3.01 6.60
N VAL A 161 14.37 -2.71 5.36
CA VAL A 161 13.75 -1.63 4.55
C VAL A 161 12.29 -1.95 4.28
N LEU A 162 11.97 -3.18 3.88
CA LEU A 162 10.58 -3.60 3.66
C LEU A 162 9.73 -3.50 4.92
N GLU A 163 10.27 -3.91 6.05
CA GLU A 163 9.59 -3.80 7.35
C GLU A 163 9.33 -2.35 7.73
N ARG A 164 10.35 -1.49 7.61
CA ARG A 164 10.25 -0.07 7.93
C ARG A 164 9.16 0.63 7.11
N HIS A 165 9.01 0.25 5.85
CA HIS A 165 7.95 0.76 4.97
C HIS A 165 6.63 -0.02 5.09
N ARG A 166 6.55 -1.00 6.00
CA ARG A 166 5.33 -1.81 6.24
C ARG A 166 4.84 -2.55 5.00
N LEU A 167 5.77 -3.06 4.20
CA LEU A 167 5.49 -3.82 2.98
C LEU A 167 5.42 -5.33 3.22
N VAL A 168 5.92 -5.76 4.36
CA VAL A 168 5.92 -7.15 4.82
C VAL A 168 5.59 -7.19 6.30
N ARG A 169 5.12 -8.34 6.79
CA ARG A 169 4.87 -8.55 8.22
C ARG A 169 6.03 -9.34 8.85
N PRO A 170 6.74 -8.77 9.83
CA PRO A 170 7.73 -9.51 10.57
C PRO A 170 7.07 -10.48 11.56
N ASP A 171 7.67 -11.66 11.73
CA ASP A 171 7.30 -12.66 12.72
C ASP A 171 8.56 -13.41 13.17
N GLY A 172 9.13 -12.99 14.29
CA GLY A 172 10.45 -13.44 14.71
C GLY A 172 11.52 -13.07 13.69
N GLU A 173 12.22 -14.07 13.16
CA GLU A 173 13.25 -13.87 12.12
C GLU A 173 12.71 -14.00 10.69
N LEU A 174 11.40 -14.25 10.54
CA LEU A 174 10.77 -14.43 9.25
C LEU A 174 9.96 -13.19 8.84
N TYR A 175 9.89 -12.99 7.54
CA TYR A 175 9.09 -11.93 6.92
C TYR A 175 8.03 -12.55 6.02
N HIS A 176 6.78 -12.18 6.26
CA HIS A 176 5.62 -12.68 5.55
C HIS A 176 5.13 -11.67 4.52
N PRO A 177 4.63 -12.13 3.36
CA PRO A 177 3.99 -11.23 2.40
C PRO A 177 2.66 -10.67 2.94
N LEU A 178 2.22 -9.55 2.39
CA LEU A 178 0.89 -8.99 2.57
C LEU A 178 0.00 -9.42 1.36
N PRO A 179 -1.33 -9.52 1.53
CA PRO A 179 -2.12 -9.41 2.75
C PRO A 179 -1.98 -10.63 3.66
N ILE A 180 -2.30 -10.42 4.93
CA ILE A 180 -2.28 -11.48 5.93
C ILE A 180 -3.72 -11.73 6.36
N THR A 181 -4.19 -12.94 6.18
CA THR A 181 -5.51 -13.38 6.60
C THR A 181 -5.65 -13.42 8.12
#